data_81587310bcca66f0506b62d8a04071aa
#
_entry.id   81587310bcca66f0506b62d8a04071aa
#
_cell.length_a   1.000
_cell.length_b   1.000
_cell.length_c   1.000
_cell.angle_alpha   90.00
_cell.angle_beta   90.00
_cell.angle_gamma   90.00
#
_symmetry.space_group_name_H-M   'P 1'
#
loop_
_entity.id
_entity.type
_entity.pdbx_description
1 polymer ?
#
loop_
_entity_poly.entity_id
_entity_poly.type
_entity_poly.pdbx_seq_one_letter_code
_entity_poly.pdbx_strand_id
1 'polypeptide(L)'
;MTELLKEFWEWLPVSYEEYSEKGISQLNGNYEDNFPKINELIEHAKKIVDDNLTSDNDIDDLLTIMGIDNEAEEIMEYIEENSSDEQINRLIYIGINHPLYNARWQVAELLYRRKPQRYVDFLQILSSDSNSCVRKRAMNCLELLSDNS
;
A
#
# COMPACT_ATOMS: atom_id res chain seq x y z
N MET A 1 3.95 -2.91 -15.49
CA MET A 1 3.37 -4.01 -14.66
C MET A 1 4.09 -5.31 -14.96
N THR A 2 4.52 -6.01 -13.92
CA THR A 2 5.21 -7.29 -14.08
C THR A 2 4.25 -8.39 -14.54
N GLU A 3 4.84 -9.46 -15.10
CA GLU A 3 4.05 -10.64 -15.48
C GLU A 3 3.37 -11.28 -14.27
N LEU A 4 4.03 -11.27 -13.10
CA LEU A 4 3.46 -11.81 -11.86
C LEU A 4 2.18 -11.08 -11.48
N LEU A 5 2.14 -9.76 -11.60
CA LEU A 5 0.93 -8.98 -11.31
C LEU A 5 -0.16 -9.25 -12.34
N LYS A 6 0.20 -9.39 -13.61
CA LYS A 6 -0.78 -9.77 -14.64
C LYS A 6 -1.41 -11.13 -14.31
N GLU A 7 -0.60 -12.09 -13.90
CA GLU A 7 -1.09 -13.41 -13.51
C GLU A 7 -2.01 -13.30 -12.28
N PHE A 8 -1.67 -12.45 -11.32
CA PHE A 8 -2.52 -12.21 -10.14
C PHE A 8 -3.89 -11.69 -10.55
N TRP A 9 -3.92 -10.66 -11.42
CA TRP A 9 -5.19 -10.09 -11.86
C TRP A 9 -6.04 -11.09 -12.62
N GLU A 10 -5.43 -11.95 -13.43
CA GLU A 10 -6.14 -13.02 -14.15
C GLU A 10 -6.67 -14.10 -13.20
N TRP A 11 -5.93 -14.38 -12.13
CA TRP A 11 -6.33 -15.38 -11.14
C TRP A 11 -7.47 -14.88 -10.24
N LEU A 12 -7.54 -13.59 -10.00
CA LEU A 12 -8.48 -12.97 -9.07
C LEU A 12 -9.92 -13.15 -9.59
N PRO A 13 -10.89 -13.53 -8.72
CA PRO A 13 -12.27 -13.80 -9.16
C PRO A 13 -13.13 -12.55 -9.38
N VAL A 14 -12.62 -11.36 -9.03
CA VAL A 14 -13.33 -10.10 -9.21
C VAL A 14 -12.54 -9.22 -10.17
N SER A 15 -13.21 -8.19 -10.74
CA SER A 15 -12.53 -7.26 -11.65
C SER A 15 -11.53 -6.39 -10.89
N TYR A 16 -10.56 -5.86 -11.62
CA TYR A 16 -9.61 -4.91 -11.06
C TYR A 16 -10.33 -3.70 -10.42
N GLU A 17 -11.36 -3.18 -11.10
CA GLU A 17 -12.12 -2.04 -10.60
C GLU A 17 -12.81 -2.35 -9.28
N GLU A 18 -13.44 -3.50 -9.17
CA GLU A 18 -14.09 -3.91 -7.93
C GLU A 18 -13.07 -4.13 -6.82
N TYR A 19 -11.97 -4.79 -7.13
CA TYR A 19 -10.90 -5.03 -6.17
C TYR A 19 -10.30 -3.72 -5.66
N SER A 20 -10.13 -2.75 -6.56
CA SER A 20 -9.56 -1.45 -6.22
C SER A 20 -10.40 -0.69 -5.19
N GLU A 21 -11.73 -0.82 -5.26
CA GLU A 21 -12.65 -0.08 -4.42
C GLU A 21 -13.08 -0.85 -3.17
N LYS A 22 -13.19 -2.17 -3.26
CA LYS A 22 -13.84 -3.01 -2.22
C LYS A 22 -12.98 -4.17 -1.74
N GLY A 23 -11.92 -4.52 -2.44
CA GLY A 23 -11.16 -5.73 -2.16
C GLY A 23 -11.98 -6.98 -2.42
N ILE A 24 -11.69 -8.05 -1.70
CA ILE A 24 -12.45 -9.29 -1.74
C ILE A 24 -13.10 -9.51 -0.38
N SER A 25 -14.41 -9.79 -0.38
CA SER A 25 -15.11 -10.18 0.83
C SER A 25 -14.60 -11.55 1.29
N GLN A 26 -14.11 -11.61 2.52
CA GLN A 26 -13.51 -12.82 3.08
C GLN A 26 -14.45 -13.44 4.11
N LEU A 27 -14.65 -14.75 3.99
CA LEU A 27 -15.34 -15.51 5.02
C LEU A 27 -14.34 -16.24 5.93
N ASN A 28 -13.19 -16.65 5.37
CA ASN A 28 -12.17 -17.41 6.09
C ASN A 28 -10.77 -17.00 5.60
N GLY A 29 -10.10 -16.11 6.36
CA GLY A 29 -8.74 -15.73 6.08
C GLY A 29 -8.60 -14.84 4.86
N ASN A 30 -7.37 -14.65 4.42
CA ASN A 30 -7.04 -13.75 3.33
C ASN A 30 -7.02 -14.50 1.99
N TYR A 31 -7.96 -14.16 1.11
CA TYR A 31 -8.10 -14.81 -0.19
C TYR A 31 -6.83 -14.68 -1.03
N GLU A 32 -6.19 -13.52 -1.00
CA GLU A 32 -5.00 -13.23 -1.80
C GLU A 32 -3.84 -14.19 -1.49
N ASP A 33 -3.75 -14.67 -0.26
CA ASP A 33 -2.69 -15.61 0.14
C ASP A 33 -2.80 -16.96 -0.58
N ASN A 34 -3.93 -17.24 -1.21
CA ASN A 34 -4.13 -18.47 -1.98
C ASN A 34 -3.58 -18.39 -3.40
N PHE A 35 -3.15 -17.20 -3.84
CA PHE A 35 -2.50 -17.07 -5.14
C PHE A 35 -1.24 -17.94 -5.18
N PRO A 36 -1.11 -18.86 -6.17
CA PRO A 36 0.01 -19.81 -6.15
C PRO A 36 1.39 -19.17 -6.15
N LYS A 37 1.52 -17.97 -6.69
CA LYS A 37 2.79 -17.24 -6.76
C LYS A 37 2.88 -16.08 -5.79
N ILE A 38 2.11 -16.12 -4.69
CA ILE A 38 2.10 -15.01 -3.73
C ILE A 38 3.49 -14.74 -3.15
N ASN A 39 4.26 -15.80 -2.85
CA ASN A 39 5.60 -15.62 -2.30
C ASN A 39 6.54 -14.95 -3.31
N GLU A 40 6.37 -15.23 -4.60
CA GLU A 40 7.16 -14.58 -5.65
C GLU A 40 6.83 -13.09 -5.74
N LEU A 41 5.54 -12.72 -5.57
CA LEU A 41 5.14 -11.32 -5.53
C LEU A 41 5.78 -10.59 -4.33
N ILE A 42 5.75 -11.22 -3.16
CA ILE A 42 6.35 -10.64 -1.95
C ILE A 42 7.85 -10.42 -2.16
N GLU A 43 8.55 -11.42 -2.70
CA GLU A 43 9.98 -11.30 -2.97
C GLU A 43 10.28 -10.22 -4.01
N HIS A 44 9.44 -10.08 -5.03
CA HIS A 44 9.59 -9.02 -6.03
C HIS A 44 9.48 -7.63 -5.40
N ALA A 45 8.51 -7.44 -4.51
CA ALA A 45 8.35 -6.16 -3.79
C ALA A 45 9.57 -5.85 -2.93
N LYS A 46 10.07 -6.83 -2.20
CA LYS A 46 11.27 -6.67 -1.38
C LYS A 46 12.49 -6.31 -2.22
N LYS A 47 12.60 -6.90 -3.41
CA LYS A 47 13.70 -6.58 -4.33
C LYS A 47 13.65 -5.13 -4.78
N ILE A 48 12.46 -4.61 -5.07
CA ILE A 48 12.29 -3.18 -5.41
C ILE A 48 12.84 -2.30 -4.28
N VAL A 49 12.49 -2.63 -3.04
CA VAL A 49 12.97 -1.90 -1.87
C VAL A 49 14.49 -2.01 -1.75
N ASP A 50 15.02 -3.23 -1.79
CA ASP A 50 16.45 -3.49 -1.59
C ASP A 50 17.33 -2.84 -2.65
N ASP A 51 16.87 -2.84 -3.90
CA ASP A 51 17.58 -2.21 -5.02
C ASP A 51 17.36 -0.70 -5.05
N ASN A 52 16.59 -0.17 -4.13
CA ASN A 52 16.24 1.26 -4.03
C ASN A 52 15.69 1.82 -5.33
N LEU A 53 14.81 1.06 -5.98
CA LEU A 53 14.20 1.45 -7.24
C LEU A 53 13.13 2.52 -7.00
N THR A 54 13.17 3.59 -7.79
CA THR A 54 12.29 4.75 -7.62
C THR A 54 11.55 5.16 -8.89
N SER A 55 11.65 4.37 -9.98
CA SER A 55 10.88 4.67 -11.19
C SER A 55 9.38 4.57 -10.90
N ASP A 56 8.57 5.28 -11.66
CA ASP A 56 7.12 5.26 -11.48
C ASP A 56 6.55 3.85 -11.57
N ASN A 57 7.05 3.04 -12.52
CA ASN A 57 6.58 1.67 -12.68
C ASN A 57 6.95 0.79 -11.49
N ASP A 58 8.18 0.91 -10.98
CA ASP A 58 8.62 0.14 -9.83
C ASP A 58 7.84 0.51 -8.57
N ILE A 59 7.64 1.80 -8.35
CA ILE A 59 6.87 2.27 -7.20
C ILE A 59 5.40 1.84 -7.32
N ASP A 60 4.83 1.90 -8.51
CA ASP A 60 3.45 1.43 -8.72
C ASP A 60 3.32 -0.07 -8.41
N ASP A 61 4.27 -0.88 -8.89
CA ASP A 61 4.28 -2.32 -8.58
C ASP A 61 4.42 -2.56 -7.07
N LEU A 62 5.30 -1.82 -6.41
CA LEU A 62 5.50 -1.92 -4.96
C LEU A 62 4.22 -1.59 -4.19
N LEU A 63 3.56 -0.49 -4.56
CA LEU A 63 2.30 -0.09 -3.95
C LEU A 63 1.20 -1.12 -4.19
N THR A 64 1.13 -1.67 -5.40
CA THR A 64 0.15 -2.68 -5.76
C THR A 64 0.34 -3.93 -4.90
N ILE A 65 1.57 -4.41 -4.79
CA ILE A 65 1.87 -5.62 -3.99
C ILE A 65 1.62 -5.35 -2.50
N MET A 66 1.97 -4.16 -2.01
CA MET A 66 1.63 -3.75 -0.65
C MET A 66 0.11 -3.80 -0.41
N GLY A 67 -0.67 -3.33 -1.39
CA GLY A 67 -2.13 -3.38 -1.31
C GLY A 67 -2.69 -4.79 -1.33
N ILE A 68 -2.07 -5.70 -2.08
CA ILE A 68 -2.44 -7.11 -2.11
C ILE A 68 -2.13 -7.77 -0.76
N ASP A 69 -1.01 -7.40 -0.15
CA ASP A 69 -0.54 -7.91 1.16
C ASP A 69 -1.18 -7.12 2.31
N ASN A 70 -2.49 -6.97 2.28
CA ASN A 70 -3.20 -6.07 3.21
C ASN A 70 -3.54 -6.70 4.56
N GLU A 71 -3.33 -7.99 4.73
CA GLU A 71 -3.63 -8.68 6.00
C GLU A 71 -2.37 -8.83 6.85
N ALA A 72 -1.33 -9.46 6.31
CA ALA A 72 -0.07 -9.63 7.01
C ALA A 72 0.73 -8.34 7.12
N GLU A 73 0.57 -7.42 6.19
CA GLU A 73 1.26 -6.13 6.14
C GLU A 73 2.78 -6.28 6.15
N GLU A 74 3.27 -7.40 5.62
CA GLU A 74 4.71 -7.69 5.58
C GLU A 74 5.46 -6.69 4.71
N ILE A 75 4.88 -6.32 3.56
CA ILE A 75 5.52 -5.37 2.64
C ILE A 75 5.56 -3.97 3.24
N MET A 76 4.47 -3.54 3.90
CA MET A 76 4.46 -2.23 4.55
C MET A 76 5.56 -2.13 5.60
N GLU A 77 5.70 -3.16 6.43
CA GLU A 77 6.76 -3.20 7.45
C GLU A 77 8.14 -3.21 6.81
N TYR A 78 8.31 -3.94 5.71
CA TYR A 78 9.58 -4.01 5.01
C TYR A 78 9.97 -2.65 4.43
N ILE A 79 9.01 -1.93 3.86
CA ILE A 79 9.20 -0.56 3.36
C ILE A 79 9.60 0.36 4.51
N GLU A 80 8.88 0.29 5.62
CA GLU A 80 9.16 1.13 6.79
C GLU A 80 10.61 0.97 7.26
N GLU A 81 11.09 -0.26 7.31
CA GLU A 81 12.39 -0.58 7.89
C GLU A 81 13.56 -0.41 6.91
N ASN A 82 13.33 -0.57 5.61
CA ASN A 82 14.41 -0.70 4.64
C ASN A 82 14.44 0.34 3.51
N SER A 83 13.39 1.13 3.33
CA SER A 83 13.36 2.11 2.25
C SER A 83 14.15 3.37 2.60
N SER A 84 14.85 3.92 1.61
CA SER A 84 15.50 5.24 1.75
C SER A 84 14.43 6.34 1.84
N ASP A 85 14.82 7.51 2.34
CA ASP A 85 13.93 8.67 2.37
C ASP A 85 13.46 9.05 0.97
N GLU A 86 14.33 8.95 -0.02
CA GLU A 86 13.97 9.22 -1.42
C GLU A 86 12.88 8.26 -1.90
N GLN A 87 13.04 6.98 -1.62
CA GLN A 87 12.06 5.97 -2.00
C GLN A 87 10.72 6.20 -1.29
N ILE A 88 10.75 6.53 0.00
CA ILE A 88 9.55 6.87 0.77
C ILE A 88 8.84 8.08 0.15
N ASN A 89 9.57 9.14 -0.18
CA ASN A 89 8.97 10.33 -0.79
C ASN A 89 8.28 10.02 -2.11
N ARG A 90 8.90 9.20 -2.96
CA ARG A 90 8.31 8.77 -4.23
C ARG A 90 7.06 7.93 -3.99
N LEU A 91 7.15 7.00 -3.04
CA LEU A 91 6.04 6.10 -2.71
C LEU A 91 4.82 6.88 -2.20
N ILE A 92 5.03 7.85 -1.32
CA ILE A 92 3.95 8.69 -0.81
C ILE A 92 3.31 9.50 -1.93
N TYR A 93 4.13 10.16 -2.75
CA TYR A 93 3.63 11.03 -3.82
C TYR A 93 2.74 10.28 -4.81
N ILE A 94 3.13 9.06 -5.19
CA ILE A 94 2.36 8.22 -6.10
C ILE A 94 1.22 7.52 -5.34
N GLY A 95 1.49 7.11 -4.11
CA GLY A 95 0.60 6.25 -3.33
C GLY A 95 -0.69 6.93 -2.86
N ILE A 96 -0.67 8.24 -2.60
CA ILE A 96 -1.88 8.94 -2.15
C ILE A 96 -2.99 8.93 -3.21
N ASN A 97 -2.62 8.70 -4.47
CA ASN A 97 -3.57 8.62 -5.59
C ASN A 97 -3.65 7.22 -6.20
N HIS A 98 -3.06 6.22 -5.55
CA HIS A 98 -3.05 4.86 -6.10
C HIS A 98 -4.48 4.32 -6.20
N PRO A 99 -4.81 3.59 -7.27
CA PRO A 99 -6.18 3.06 -7.44
C PRO A 99 -6.64 2.13 -6.31
N LEU A 100 -5.75 1.33 -5.72
CA LEU A 100 -6.12 0.38 -4.67
C LEU A 100 -6.32 1.07 -3.32
N TYR A 101 -7.55 1.00 -2.75
CA TYR A 101 -7.77 1.57 -1.42
C TYR A 101 -6.90 0.88 -0.37
N ASN A 102 -6.63 -0.42 -0.55
CA ASN A 102 -5.75 -1.17 0.37
C ASN A 102 -4.30 -0.68 0.33
N ALA A 103 -3.86 -0.05 -0.76
CA ALA A 103 -2.57 0.63 -0.79
C ALA A 103 -2.66 1.99 -0.10
N ARG A 104 -3.72 2.76 -0.37
CA ARG A 104 -3.85 4.12 0.17
C ARG A 104 -3.92 4.15 1.70
N TRP A 105 -4.66 3.24 2.35
CA TRP A 105 -4.68 3.26 3.81
C TRP A 105 -3.33 2.87 4.42
N GLN A 106 -2.56 2.02 3.73
CA GLN A 106 -1.21 1.67 4.19
C GLN A 106 -0.23 2.84 3.98
N VAL A 107 -0.45 3.65 2.95
CA VAL A 107 0.29 4.91 2.78
C VAL A 107 0.06 5.82 4.00
N ALA A 108 -1.17 5.92 4.49
CA ALA A 108 -1.46 6.69 5.71
C ALA A 108 -0.64 6.18 6.91
N GLU A 109 -0.55 4.85 7.08
CA GLU A 109 0.26 4.26 8.12
C GLU A 109 1.75 4.60 7.97
N LEU A 110 2.28 4.51 6.74
CA LEU A 110 3.67 4.84 6.48
C LEU A 110 3.97 6.32 6.76
N LEU A 111 3.04 7.21 6.43
CA LEU A 111 3.17 8.63 6.76
C LEU A 111 3.33 8.82 8.27
N TYR A 112 2.53 8.13 9.06
CA TYR A 112 2.59 8.21 10.51
C TYR A 112 3.91 7.62 11.05
N ARG A 113 4.34 6.49 10.51
CA ARG A 113 5.51 5.77 11.01
C ARG A 113 6.83 6.41 10.59
N ARG A 114 6.95 6.85 9.35
CA ARG A 114 8.20 7.40 8.81
C ARG A 114 8.28 8.92 8.90
N LYS A 115 7.14 9.59 8.98
CA LYS A 115 7.03 11.06 9.11
C LYS A 115 7.92 11.81 8.11
N PRO A 116 7.74 11.54 6.80
CA PRO A 116 8.49 12.29 5.78
C PRO A 116 8.05 13.76 5.77
N GLN A 117 8.75 14.59 5.01
CA GLN A 117 8.40 16.00 4.88
C GLN A 117 6.93 16.14 4.47
N ARG A 118 6.19 17.03 5.12
CA ARG A 118 4.77 17.31 4.84
C ARG A 118 3.83 16.14 5.14
N TYR A 119 4.22 15.24 6.04
CA TYR A 119 3.40 14.06 6.32
C TYR A 119 2.01 14.42 6.87
N VAL A 120 1.88 15.49 7.65
CA VAL A 120 0.58 15.94 8.16
C VAL A 120 -0.32 16.41 7.02
N ASP A 121 0.23 17.15 6.05
CA ASP A 121 -0.53 17.60 4.88
C ASP A 121 -1.09 16.42 4.09
N PHE A 122 -0.27 15.40 3.86
CA PHE A 122 -0.71 14.19 3.14
C PHE A 122 -1.75 13.42 3.93
N LEU A 123 -1.60 13.31 5.25
CA LEU A 123 -2.63 12.68 6.10
C LEU A 123 -3.95 13.44 6.03
N GLN A 124 -3.91 14.77 5.98
CA GLN A 124 -5.12 15.58 5.82
C GLN A 124 -5.80 15.31 4.47
N ILE A 125 -5.02 15.16 3.40
CA ILE A 125 -5.56 14.80 2.09
C ILE A 125 -6.26 13.43 2.18
N LEU A 126 -5.60 12.44 2.76
CA LEU A 126 -6.18 11.09 2.89
C LEU A 126 -7.39 11.05 3.83
N SER A 127 -7.49 11.97 4.77
CA SER A 127 -8.67 12.07 5.66
C SER A 127 -9.93 12.48 4.91
N SER A 128 -9.80 12.93 3.67
CA SER A 128 -10.90 13.26 2.77
C SER A 128 -11.03 12.29 1.60
N ASP A 129 -10.37 11.14 1.67
CA ASP A 129 -10.38 10.13 0.62
C ASP A 129 -11.80 9.63 0.35
N SER A 130 -12.06 9.17 -0.88
CA SER A 130 -13.36 8.63 -1.26
C SER A 130 -13.72 7.34 -0.52
N ASN A 131 -12.72 6.60 -0.05
CA ASN A 131 -12.90 5.33 0.63
C ASN A 131 -12.92 5.53 2.15
N SER A 132 -13.93 4.94 2.82
CA SER A 132 -14.10 5.12 4.27
C SER A 132 -12.97 4.50 5.10
N CYS A 133 -12.39 3.39 4.64
CA CYS A 133 -11.27 2.75 5.34
C CYS A 133 -10.02 3.65 5.32
N VAL A 134 -9.77 4.29 4.18
CA VAL A 134 -8.64 5.22 4.03
C VAL A 134 -8.85 6.44 4.93
N ARG A 135 -10.06 7.05 4.87
CA ARG A 135 -10.37 8.21 5.71
C ARG A 135 -10.17 7.90 7.19
N LYS A 136 -10.72 6.78 7.62
CA LYS A 136 -10.66 6.36 9.03
C LYS A 136 -9.22 6.18 9.50
N ARG A 137 -8.39 5.53 8.69
CA ARG A 137 -6.99 5.30 9.04
C ARG A 137 -6.22 6.62 9.14
N ALA A 138 -6.42 7.51 8.18
CA ALA A 138 -5.78 8.82 8.19
C ALA A 138 -6.22 9.66 9.40
N MET A 139 -7.50 9.64 9.71
CA MET A 139 -8.03 10.36 10.87
C MET A 139 -7.48 9.81 12.18
N ASN A 140 -7.37 8.48 12.30
CA ASN A 140 -6.76 7.86 13.48
C ASN A 140 -5.30 8.29 13.65
N CYS A 141 -4.54 8.34 12.56
CA CYS A 141 -3.15 8.79 12.60
C CYS A 141 -3.05 10.24 13.04
N LEU A 142 -3.91 11.12 12.52
CA LEU A 142 -3.94 12.53 12.91
C LEU A 142 -4.29 12.69 14.40
N GLU A 143 -5.23 11.91 14.89
CA GLU A 143 -5.60 11.90 16.30
C GLU A 143 -4.44 11.52 17.21
N LEU A 144 -3.70 10.45 16.84
CA LEU A 144 -2.54 10.01 17.60
C LEU A 144 -1.45 11.08 17.64
N LEU A 145 -1.28 11.82 16.55
CA LEU A 145 -0.32 12.93 16.51
C LEU A 145 -0.73 14.06 17.46
N SER A 146 -2.03 14.37 17.54
CA SER A 146 -2.55 15.39 18.45
C SER A 146 -2.34 15.00 19.90
N ASP A 147 -2.58 13.73 20.24
CA ASP A 147 -2.44 13.25 21.61
C ASP A 147 -1.00 13.27 22.10
N ASN A 148 -0.03 13.21 21.18
CA ASN A 148 1.39 13.20 21.46
C ASN A 148 2.07 14.57 21.39
N SER A 149 1.29 15.61 21.14
CA SER A 149 1.82 16.97 21.01
C SER A 149 1.80 17.75 22.33
#